data_983681b46e79e253d5503c7f8e3aa542
#
_entry.id   983681b46e79e253d5503c7f8e3aa542
#
_cell.length_a   1.000
_cell.length_b   1.000
_cell.length_c   1.000
_cell.angle_alpha   90.00
_cell.angle_beta   90.00
_cell.angle_gamma   90.00
#
_symmetry.space_group_name_H-M   'P 1'
#
loop_
_entity.id
_entity.type
_entity.pdbx_description
1 polymer ?
#
loop_
_entity_poly.entity_id
_entity_poly.type
_entity_poly.pdbx_seq_one_letter_code
_entity_poly.pdbx_strand_id
1 'polypeptide(L)'
;MHKVFILLGPTASGKSKLSMKLSKDFPFEIINADLYSVYKGLDIGTAKPSNVDLKSTRHYLIDKIEPDKNYNVSKFCSDASLSIRAIISNNKYPLIVGGTMMYVYQLLNGLTHDYNLIKSDSDLIKYILGKYSYEEIYNA
;
A
#
# COMPACT_ATOMS: atom_id res chain seq x y z
N MET A 1 2.09 1.74 21.43
CA MET A 1 1.59 0.92 20.30
C MET A 1 1.67 1.75 19.02
N HIS A 2 2.44 1.31 18.04
CA HIS A 2 2.58 2.05 16.78
C HIS A 2 1.45 1.64 15.83
N LYS A 3 0.89 2.62 15.10
CA LYS A 3 -0.20 2.40 14.15
C LYS A 3 0.36 2.51 12.73
N VAL A 4 -0.08 1.62 11.86
CA VAL A 4 0.14 1.67 10.41
C VAL A 4 -1.22 1.86 9.75
N PHE A 5 -1.32 2.83 8.86
CA PHE A 5 -2.55 3.13 8.14
C PHE A 5 -2.47 2.58 6.72
N ILE A 6 -3.59 2.14 6.18
CA ILE A 6 -3.65 1.52 4.87
C ILE A 6 -4.80 2.12 4.07
N LEU A 7 -4.51 2.56 2.85
CA LEU A 7 -5.47 3.11 1.90
C LEU A 7 -5.40 2.31 0.61
N LEU A 8 -6.34 1.40 0.44
CA LEU A 8 -6.43 0.53 -0.73
C LEU A 8 -7.64 0.87 -1.59
N GLY A 9 -7.56 0.51 -2.85
CA GLY A 9 -8.66 0.64 -3.80
C GLY A 9 -8.19 0.53 -5.25
N PRO A 10 -9.11 0.45 -6.21
CA PRO A 10 -8.77 0.35 -7.62
C PRO A 10 -8.04 1.59 -8.15
N THR A 11 -7.41 1.46 -9.31
CA THR A 11 -6.83 2.60 -10.03
C THR A 11 -7.92 3.66 -10.30
N ALA A 12 -7.53 4.93 -10.24
CA ALA A 12 -8.42 6.09 -10.43
C ALA A 12 -9.52 6.29 -9.36
N SER A 13 -9.50 5.58 -8.23
CA SER A 13 -10.45 5.75 -7.12
C SER A 13 -10.19 6.97 -6.23
N GLY A 14 -9.19 7.80 -6.54
CA GLY A 14 -8.86 9.00 -5.78
C GLY A 14 -7.89 8.81 -4.60
N LYS A 15 -7.34 7.61 -4.40
CA LYS A 15 -6.39 7.29 -3.31
C LYS A 15 -5.24 8.30 -3.17
N SER A 16 -4.58 8.60 -4.28
CA SER A 16 -3.43 9.53 -4.28
C SER A 16 -3.85 10.93 -3.83
N LYS A 17 -4.99 11.43 -4.29
CA LYS A 17 -5.51 12.72 -3.86
C LYS A 17 -5.87 12.73 -2.37
N LEU A 18 -6.50 11.65 -1.90
CA LEU A 18 -6.85 11.51 -0.48
C LEU A 18 -5.60 11.39 0.39
N SER A 19 -4.62 10.56 0.00
CA SER A 19 -3.37 10.41 0.77
C SER A 19 -2.61 11.72 0.91
N MET A 20 -2.55 12.52 -0.17
CA MET A 20 -1.92 13.85 -0.14
C MET A 20 -2.67 14.83 0.77
N LYS A 21 -4.02 14.79 0.77
CA LYS A 21 -4.82 15.59 1.69
C LYS A 21 -4.57 15.19 3.15
N LEU A 22 -4.59 13.90 3.45
CA LEU A 22 -4.31 13.39 4.80
C LEU A 22 -2.90 13.77 5.27
N SER A 23 -1.90 13.74 4.40
CA SER A 23 -0.52 14.09 4.75
C SER A 23 -0.29 15.59 4.98
N LYS A 24 -1.25 16.46 4.60
CA LYS A 24 -1.23 17.87 4.97
C LYS A 24 -1.74 18.11 6.39
N ASP A 25 -2.74 17.31 6.79
CA ASP A 25 -3.43 17.50 8.07
C ASP A 25 -2.78 16.66 9.20
N PHE A 26 -2.08 15.60 8.85
CA PHE A 26 -1.46 14.66 9.79
C PHE A 26 -0.01 14.35 9.39
N PRO A 27 0.86 13.96 10.32
CA PRO A 27 2.26 13.67 10.05
C PRO A 27 2.46 12.29 9.38
N PHE A 28 1.81 12.08 8.24
CA PHE A 28 1.98 10.88 7.43
C PHE A 28 3.20 10.96 6.51
N GLU A 29 3.87 9.82 6.35
CA GLU A 29 4.74 9.53 5.21
C GLU A 29 4.17 8.32 4.45
N ILE A 30 4.25 8.37 3.13
CA ILE A 30 3.54 7.44 2.25
C ILE A 30 4.47 6.30 1.84
N ILE A 31 3.98 5.07 1.95
CA ILE A 31 4.62 3.87 1.40
C ILE A 31 3.79 3.41 0.20
N ASN A 32 4.36 3.47 -0.98
CA ASN A 32 3.67 3.05 -2.19
C ASN A 32 3.54 1.53 -2.28
N ALA A 33 2.32 1.04 -2.51
CA ALA A 33 1.99 -0.37 -2.71
C ALA A 33 1.40 -0.62 -4.10
N ASP A 34 1.99 0.00 -5.12
CA ASP A 34 1.68 -0.22 -6.52
C ASP A 34 2.85 -0.94 -7.21
N LEU A 35 2.52 -1.95 -8.02
CA LEU A 35 3.50 -2.84 -8.64
C LEU A 35 4.48 -2.09 -9.57
N TYR A 36 4.00 -1.09 -10.30
CA TYR A 36 4.79 -0.43 -11.35
C TYR A 36 5.52 0.82 -10.88
N SER A 37 5.03 1.49 -9.86
CA SER A 37 5.60 2.76 -9.41
C SER A 37 6.99 2.62 -8.77
N VAL A 38 7.39 1.40 -8.42
CA VAL A 38 8.73 1.11 -7.85
C VAL A 38 9.84 1.20 -8.91
N TYR A 39 9.50 1.06 -10.18
CA TYR A 39 10.46 1.08 -11.28
C TYR A 39 10.77 2.51 -11.75
N LYS A 40 12.06 2.81 -11.92
CA LYS A 40 12.53 4.08 -12.47
C LYS A 40 12.09 4.26 -13.92
N GLY A 41 11.70 5.48 -14.27
CA GLY A 41 11.37 5.84 -15.66
C GLY A 41 10.03 5.30 -16.18
N LEU A 42 9.30 4.49 -15.41
CA LEU A 42 7.93 4.07 -15.77
C LEU A 42 6.90 5.11 -15.28
N ASP A 43 6.91 6.30 -15.87
CA ASP A 43 6.13 7.44 -15.40
C ASP A 43 4.78 7.60 -16.12
N ILE A 44 4.68 7.02 -17.33
CA ILE A 44 3.45 7.08 -18.13
C ILE A 44 2.62 5.82 -17.93
N GLY A 45 1.32 5.97 -17.70
CA GLY A 45 0.41 4.85 -17.47
C GLY A 45 0.52 4.20 -16.07
N THR A 46 1.35 4.76 -15.21
CA THR A 46 1.50 4.38 -13.81
C THR A 46 0.87 5.46 -12.92
N ALA A 47 0.38 5.07 -11.76
CA ALA A 47 -0.21 6.02 -10.81
C ALA A 47 0.86 6.72 -9.93
N LYS A 48 2.05 6.99 -10.47
CA LYS A 48 3.11 7.70 -9.74
C LYS A 48 2.64 9.10 -9.34
N PRO A 49 2.99 9.54 -8.12
CA PRO A 49 2.78 10.90 -7.69
C PRO A 49 3.55 11.90 -8.57
N SER A 50 3.00 13.10 -8.71
CA SER A 50 3.70 14.18 -9.40
C SER A 50 4.94 14.64 -8.64
N ASN A 51 5.86 15.32 -9.33
CA ASN A 51 7.04 15.92 -8.69
C ASN A 51 6.67 16.92 -7.58
N VAL A 52 5.51 17.56 -7.68
CA VAL A 52 4.99 18.47 -6.64
C VAL A 52 4.59 17.67 -5.41
N ASP A 53 3.91 16.54 -5.59
CA ASP A 53 3.49 15.66 -4.50
C ASP A 53 4.70 15.05 -3.79
N LEU A 54 5.70 14.58 -4.54
CA LEU A 54 6.94 14.01 -4.01
C LEU A 54 7.76 15.01 -3.19
N LYS A 55 7.72 16.29 -3.55
CA LYS A 55 8.37 17.37 -2.78
C LYS A 55 7.59 17.75 -1.52
N SER A 56 6.27 17.64 -1.54
CA SER A 56 5.42 18.04 -0.42
C SER A 56 5.30 16.98 0.66
N THR A 57 5.35 15.71 0.30
CA THR A 57 5.22 14.58 1.21
C THR A 57 6.23 13.51 0.84
N ARG A 58 6.91 12.96 1.84
CA ARG A 58 7.88 11.89 1.62
C ARG A 58 7.17 10.60 1.20
N HIS A 59 7.62 10.05 0.08
CA HIS A 59 7.17 8.76 -0.44
C HIS A 59 8.30 7.74 -0.43
N TYR A 60 7.95 6.50 -0.13
CA TYR A 60 8.84 5.35 -0.16
C TYR A 60 8.37 4.39 -1.26
N LEU A 61 9.25 3.59 -1.78
CA LEU A 61 9.03 2.56 -2.81
C LEU A 61 8.53 3.15 -4.14
N ILE A 62 9.05 4.31 -4.49
CA ILE A 62 8.90 4.95 -5.81
C ILE A 62 10.28 5.08 -6.42
N ASP A 63 10.42 4.80 -7.70
CA ASP A 63 11.68 4.91 -8.46
C ASP A 63 12.88 4.23 -7.77
N LYS A 64 12.64 3.09 -7.16
CA LYS A 64 13.63 2.41 -6.33
C LYS A 64 14.57 1.52 -7.12
N ILE A 65 14.06 0.87 -8.18
CA ILE A 65 14.80 -0.13 -8.94
C ILE A 65 14.78 0.15 -10.43
N GLU A 66 15.78 -0.37 -11.12
CA GLU A 66 15.87 -0.31 -12.59
C GLU A 66 14.84 -1.27 -13.23
N PRO A 67 14.31 -0.94 -14.42
CA PRO A 67 13.26 -1.73 -15.07
C PRO A 67 13.68 -3.17 -15.44
N ASP A 68 14.98 -3.44 -15.59
CA ASP A 68 15.54 -4.76 -15.86
C ASP A 68 15.62 -5.66 -14.62
N LYS A 69 15.32 -5.15 -13.45
CA LYS A 69 15.38 -5.89 -12.19
C LYS A 69 14.00 -6.41 -11.77
N ASN A 70 13.99 -7.61 -11.22
CA ASN A 70 12.78 -8.18 -10.67
C ASN A 70 12.45 -7.58 -9.30
N TYR A 71 11.20 -7.14 -9.15
CA TYR A 71 10.60 -6.78 -7.88
C TYR A 71 9.41 -7.66 -7.59
N ASN A 72 9.40 -8.31 -6.46
CA ASN A 72 8.39 -9.28 -6.07
C ASN A 72 7.83 -8.96 -4.68
N VAL A 73 6.81 -9.71 -4.27
CA VAL A 73 6.14 -9.52 -2.99
C VAL A 73 7.09 -9.65 -1.79
N SER A 74 8.06 -10.53 -1.84
CA SER A 74 9.05 -10.70 -0.75
C SER A 74 9.92 -9.46 -0.58
N LYS A 75 10.42 -8.91 -1.68
CA LYS A 75 11.16 -7.63 -1.68
C LYS A 75 10.28 -6.49 -1.19
N PHE A 76 9.03 -6.42 -1.66
CA PHE A 76 8.09 -5.42 -1.16
C PHE A 76 7.90 -5.51 0.34
N CYS A 77 7.63 -6.68 0.90
CA CYS A 77 7.44 -6.86 2.34
C CYS A 77 8.68 -6.44 3.16
N SER A 78 9.87 -6.81 2.69
CA SER A 78 11.13 -6.39 3.31
C SER A 78 11.30 -4.87 3.31
N ASP A 79 11.14 -4.26 2.13
CA ASP A 79 11.32 -2.82 1.94
C ASP A 79 10.27 -1.99 2.65
N ALA A 80 9.01 -2.43 2.62
CA ALA A 80 7.92 -1.79 3.33
C ALA A 80 8.13 -1.85 4.85
N SER A 81 8.57 -2.99 5.38
CA SER A 81 8.89 -3.15 6.80
C SER A 81 10.01 -2.21 7.25
N LEU A 82 11.06 -2.06 6.45
CA LEU A 82 12.14 -1.10 6.71
C LEU A 82 11.61 0.34 6.67
N SER A 83 10.78 0.66 5.70
CA SER A 83 10.16 1.99 5.57
C SER A 83 9.26 2.32 6.76
N ILE A 84 8.42 1.37 7.21
CA ILE A 84 7.57 1.51 8.39
C ILE A 84 8.42 1.84 9.62
N ARG A 85 9.51 1.09 9.86
CA ARG A 85 10.40 1.35 11.00
C ARG A 85 11.03 2.73 10.93
N ALA A 86 11.51 3.14 9.75
CA ALA A 86 12.11 4.46 9.54
C ALA A 86 11.10 5.61 9.79
N ILE A 87 9.86 5.46 9.33
CA ILE A 87 8.81 6.46 9.54
C ILE A 87 8.47 6.59 11.03
N ILE A 88 8.30 5.46 11.72
CA ILE A 88 7.98 5.43 13.15
C ILE A 88 9.13 6.03 13.98
N SER A 89 10.39 5.73 13.63
CA SER A 89 11.55 6.32 14.34
C SER A 89 11.65 7.84 14.20
N ASN A 90 11.04 8.41 13.17
CA ASN A 90 10.92 9.86 12.95
C ASN A 90 9.65 10.46 13.59
N ASN A 91 8.97 9.73 14.49
CA ASN A 91 7.72 10.15 15.12
C ASN A 91 6.60 10.50 14.12
N LYS A 92 6.55 9.81 12.99
CA LYS A 92 5.52 9.95 11.97
C LYS A 92 4.69 8.68 11.84
N TYR A 93 3.60 8.77 11.09
CA TYR A 93 2.71 7.65 10.84
C TYR A 93 2.91 7.10 9.43
N PRO A 94 3.17 5.80 9.27
CA PRO A 94 3.20 5.18 7.95
C PRO A 94 1.79 5.06 7.37
N LEU A 95 1.62 5.53 6.13
CA LEU A 95 0.41 5.38 5.32
C LEU A 95 0.75 4.57 4.07
N ILE A 96 0.30 3.32 4.02
CA ILE A 96 0.46 2.46 2.85
C ILE A 96 -0.65 2.80 1.85
N VAL A 97 -0.27 3.14 0.62
CA VAL A 97 -1.21 3.55 -0.43
C VAL A 97 -0.96 2.76 -1.70
N GLY A 98 -1.98 2.09 -2.23
CA GLY A 98 -1.81 1.38 -3.49
C GLY A 98 -3.01 0.57 -3.94
N GLY A 99 -2.84 -0.08 -5.09
CA GLY A 99 -3.83 -0.95 -5.71
C GLY A 99 -3.43 -2.43 -5.72
N THR A 100 -2.19 -2.76 -5.35
CA THR A 100 -1.70 -4.15 -5.35
C THR A 100 -2.06 -4.83 -4.03
N MET A 101 -3.31 -5.30 -3.95
CA MET A 101 -3.89 -5.89 -2.73
C MET A 101 -3.04 -7.05 -2.18
N MET A 102 -2.48 -7.88 -3.05
CA MET A 102 -1.63 -9.01 -2.68
C MET A 102 -0.38 -8.56 -1.89
N TYR A 103 0.21 -7.43 -2.24
CA TYR A 103 1.37 -6.90 -1.52
C TYR A 103 1.02 -6.57 -0.07
N VAL A 104 -0.09 -5.89 0.12
CA VAL A 104 -0.53 -5.49 1.46
C VAL A 104 -1.01 -6.68 2.27
N TYR A 105 -1.71 -7.61 1.64
CA TYR A 105 -2.12 -8.86 2.28
C TYR A 105 -0.91 -9.63 2.84
N GLN A 106 0.13 -9.83 2.02
CA GLN A 106 1.34 -10.54 2.46
C GLN A 106 2.14 -9.76 3.52
N LEU A 107 2.15 -8.44 3.43
CA LEU A 107 2.80 -7.61 4.46
C LEU A 107 2.13 -7.77 5.84
N LEU A 108 0.80 -7.86 5.87
CA LEU A 108 0.02 -8.00 7.11
C LEU A 108 0.09 -9.41 7.71
N ASN A 109 0.05 -10.43 6.87
CA ASN A 109 -0.04 -11.82 7.28
C ASN A 109 1.31 -12.56 7.29
N GLY A 110 2.35 -11.92 6.76
CA GLY A 110 3.64 -12.56 6.53
C GLY A 110 3.68 -13.34 5.21
N LEU A 111 4.90 -13.70 4.80
CA LEU A 111 5.13 -14.55 3.63
C LEU A 111 4.94 -15.99 4.08
N THR A 112 3.72 -16.48 4.09
CA THR A 112 3.42 -17.86 4.46
C THR A 112 3.38 -18.74 3.22
N HIS A 113 4.15 -19.80 3.23
CA HIS A 113 4.00 -20.93 2.31
C HIS A 113 2.87 -21.88 2.74
N ASP A 114 2.15 -21.56 3.83
CA ASP A 114 1.12 -22.41 4.39
C ASP A 114 -0.26 -22.06 3.81
N TYR A 115 -0.69 -22.84 2.83
CA TYR A 115 -2.05 -22.83 2.30
C TYR A 115 -3.14 -23.09 3.38
N ASN A 116 -2.76 -23.48 4.59
CA ASN A 116 -3.69 -23.72 5.70
C ASN A 116 -4.25 -22.45 6.34
N LEU A 117 -3.59 -21.28 6.15
CA LEU A 117 -4.11 -19.99 6.64
C LEU A 117 -5.25 -19.42 5.79
N ILE A 118 -5.40 -19.89 4.54
CA ILE A 118 -6.52 -19.50 3.67
C ILE A 118 -7.89 -19.93 4.25
N LYS A 119 -7.91 -20.92 5.14
CA LYS A 119 -9.16 -21.35 5.79
C LYS A 119 -9.72 -20.32 6.78
N SER A 120 -8.88 -19.61 7.52
CA SER A 120 -9.36 -18.58 8.44
C SER A 120 -9.88 -17.34 7.71
N ASP A 121 -9.28 -16.99 6.58
CA ASP A 121 -9.70 -15.85 5.78
C ASP A 121 -10.99 -16.13 5.01
N SER A 122 -11.25 -17.42 4.66
CA SER A 122 -12.54 -17.79 4.04
C SER A 122 -13.71 -17.55 4.97
N ASP A 123 -13.52 -17.71 6.27
CA ASP A 123 -14.57 -17.47 7.26
C ASP A 123 -14.78 -15.98 7.50
N LEU A 124 -13.73 -15.17 7.48
CA LEU A 124 -13.84 -13.71 7.53
C LEU A 124 -14.51 -13.17 6.25
N ILE A 125 -14.12 -13.66 5.08
CA ILE A 125 -14.76 -13.31 3.79
C ILE A 125 -16.23 -13.70 3.81
N LYS A 126 -16.57 -14.93 4.25
CA LYS A 126 -17.96 -15.37 4.39
C LYS A 126 -18.75 -14.53 5.39
N TYR A 127 -18.14 -14.13 6.49
CA TYR A 127 -18.76 -13.24 7.47
C TYR A 127 -19.04 -11.86 6.87
N ILE A 128 -18.09 -11.28 6.15
CA ILE A 128 -18.25 -9.98 5.47
C ILE A 128 -19.34 -10.07 4.39
N LEU A 129 -19.29 -11.08 3.53
CA LEU A 129 -20.27 -11.31 2.47
C LEU A 129 -21.65 -11.68 3.02
N GLY A 130 -21.74 -12.27 4.23
CA GLY A 130 -23.00 -12.55 4.91
C GLY A 130 -23.61 -11.32 5.62
N LYS A 131 -22.80 -10.30 5.92
CA LYS A 131 -23.22 -9.13 6.67
C LYS A 131 -23.54 -7.93 5.78
N TYR A 132 -22.89 -7.82 4.62
CA TYR A 132 -23.02 -6.70 3.69
C TYR A 132 -23.44 -7.20 2.32
N SER A 133 -24.35 -6.49 1.66
CA SER A 133 -24.67 -6.76 0.26
C SER A 133 -23.49 -6.41 -0.67
N TYR A 134 -23.47 -7.01 -1.84
CA TYR A 134 -22.44 -6.69 -2.85
C TYR A 134 -22.43 -5.19 -3.22
N GLU A 135 -23.61 -4.57 -3.25
CA GLU A 135 -23.76 -3.14 -3.51
C GLU A 135 -23.21 -2.27 -2.39
N GLU A 136 -23.40 -2.65 -1.14
CA GLU A 136 -22.84 -1.92 0.02
C GLU A 136 -21.31 -2.00 0.05
N ILE A 137 -20.72 -3.14 -0.34
CA ILE A 137 -19.26 -3.30 -0.43
C ILE A 137 -18.68 -2.52 -1.62
N TYR A 138 -19.42 -2.43 -2.72
CA TYR A 138 -18.96 -1.77 -3.96
C TYR A 138 -19.07 -0.25 -3.88
N ASN A 139 -20.02 0.29 -3.11
CA ASN A 139 -20.27 1.72 -2.97
C ASN A 139 -19.61 2.36 -1.74
N ALA A 140 -18.89 1.58 -0.93
CA ALA A 140 -18.12 2.03 0.22
C ALA A 140 -16.72 2.49 -0.18
#